data_698f183bf2b774621b0235eabe368c3f
#
_entry.id   698f183bf2b774621b0235eabe368c3f
#
_cell.length_a   1.000
_cell.length_b   1.000
_cell.length_c   1.000
_cell.angle_alpha   90.00
_cell.angle_beta   90.00
_cell.angle_gamma   90.00
#
_symmetry.space_group_name_H-M   'P 1'
#
loop_
_entity.id
_entity.type
_entity.pdbx_description
1 polymer ?
#
loop_
_entity_poly.entity_id
_entity_poly.type
_entity_poly.pdbx_seq_one_letter_code
_entity_poly.pdbx_strand_id
1 'polypeptide(L)'
;MKTITIEELLQLDQNTITVLDVRPADAYTRGSVPGAVSIPLAEVEERMEELPKEKPVYVLCHTGEWSVDAVYELETAGYDAVNIEGGYRSFLRKKLSEFVQDENTTGEKQKEIERSIIKKFRKGIWRKFTKGIREYDLIQDGDKIAVCISGGKDSMLMAKLFQELKKHNKFPFEVEYLVMDPGYSELNRKLIEQNAKMMGIPIKIFESDIFDAVFDVEKSPCYLCARMRRGHLYSKAKELGCNKIALGHHYDDVIETILMGMLYGAQ
;
A
#
# COMPACT_ATOMS: atom_id res chain seq x y z
N MET A 1 -28.41 -0.88 -18.41
CA MET A 1 -27.09 -1.31 -17.94
C MET A 1 -27.25 -2.22 -16.73
N LYS A 2 -26.69 -3.42 -16.78
CA LYS A 2 -26.62 -4.38 -15.67
C LYS A 2 -25.40 -4.08 -14.82
N THR A 3 -25.47 -4.33 -13.51
CA THR A 3 -24.35 -4.19 -12.57
C THR A 3 -24.22 -5.44 -11.72
N ILE A 4 -23.00 -5.75 -11.28
CA ILE A 4 -22.69 -6.85 -10.37
C ILE A 4 -21.62 -6.40 -9.35
N THR A 5 -21.68 -6.93 -8.15
CA THR A 5 -20.64 -6.74 -7.15
C THR A 5 -19.45 -7.66 -7.42
N ILE A 6 -18.28 -7.34 -6.85
CA ILE A 6 -17.10 -8.20 -6.98
C ILE A 6 -17.29 -9.54 -6.27
N GLU A 7 -18.06 -9.57 -5.20
CA GLU A 7 -18.40 -10.76 -4.44
C GLU A 7 -19.21 -11.76 -5.30
N GLU A 8 -20.20 -11.26 -6.00
CA GLU A 8 -21.04 -12.04 -6.90
C GLU A 8 -20.23 -12.52 -8.11
N LEU A 9 -19.41 -11.65 -8.72
CA LEU A 9 -18.54 -12.00 -9.84
C LEU A 9 -17.63 -13.20 -9.52
N LEU A 10 -17.02 -13.19 -8.33
CA LEU A 10 -16.09 -14.24 -7.90
C LEU A 10 -16.78 -15.59 -7.60
N GLN A 11 -18.11 -15.63 -7.50
CA GLN A 11 -18.90 -16.86 -7.38
C GLN A 11 -19.27 -17.47 -8.72
N LEU A 12 -19.12 -16.73 -9.82
CA LEU A 12 -19.43 -17.21 -11.15
C LEU A 12 -18.35 -18.18 -11.65
N ASP A 13 -18.76 -19.15 -12.48
CA ASP A 13 -17.80 -20.00 -13.16
C ASP A 13 -17.02 -19.20 -14.22
N GLN A 14 -15.73 -19.02 -13.97
CA GLN A 14 -14.82 -18.25 -14.82
C GLN A 14 -14.75 -18.78 -16.27
N ASN A 15 -15.15 -20.04 -16.52
CA ASN A 15 -15.20 -20.59 -17.87
C ASN A 15 -16.42 -20.11 -18.67
N THR A 16 -17.45 -19.63 -18.00
CA THR A 16 -18.72 -19.20 -18.61
C THR A 16 -18.81 -17.71 -18.84
N ILE A 17 -17.85 -16.94 -18.34
CA ILE A 17 -17.83 -15.47 -18.39
C ILE A 17 -16.54 -14.96 -19.03
N THR A 18 -16.55 -13.68 -19.40
CA THR A 18 -15.34 -12.94 -19.77
C THR A 18 -15.24 -11.71 -18.85
N VAL A 19 -14.09 -11.52 -18.22
CA VAL A 19 -13.82 -10.29 -17.46
C VAL A 19 -12.94 -9.40 -18.30
N LEU A 20 -13.39 -8.18 -18.57
CA LEU A 20 -12.66 -7.18 -19.35
C LEU A 20 -12.15 -6.08 -18.40
N ASP A 21 -10.84 -5.89 -18.35
CA ASP A 21 -10.19 -4.80 -17.60
C ASP A 21 -9.87 -3.65 -18.55
N VAL A 22 -10.59 -2.53 -18.40
CA VAL A 22 -10.45 -1.35 -19.25
C VAL A 22 -9.51 -0.29 -18.68
N ARG A 23 -8.75 -0.62 -17.65
CA ARG A 23 -7.71 0.27 -17.10
C ARG A 23 -6.51 0.36 -18.05
N PRO A 24 -5.68 1.41 -17.93
CA PRO A 24 -4.43 1.50 -18.68
C PRO A 24 -3.57 0.25 -18.53
N ALA A 25 -2.85 -0.15 -19.58
CA ALA A 25 -2.08 -1.39 -19.63
C ALA A 25 -1.03 -1.53 -18.50
N ASP A 26 -0.43 -0.41 -18.08
CA ASP A 26 0.49 -0.38 -16.95
C ASP A 26 -0.21 -0.67 -15.60
N ALA A 27 -1.47 -0.28 -15.43
CA ALA A 27 -2.28 -0.61 -14.27
C ALA A 27 -2.65 -2.10 -14.24
N TYR A 28 -2.98 -2.66 -15.41
CA TYR A 28 -3.24 -4.09 -15.56
C TYR A 28 -2.01 -4.94 -15.23
N THR A 29 -0.81 -4.56 -15.72
CA THR A 29 0.44 -5.30 -15.46
C THR A 29 0.84 -5.32 -13.98
N ARG A 30 0.38 -4.35 -13.19
CA ARG A 30 0.53 -4.33 -11.73
C ARG A 30 -0.43 -5.27 -10.99
N GLY A 31 -1.40 -5.83 -11.70
CA GLY A 31 -2.37 -6.80 -11.20
C GLY A 31 -3.80 -6.50 -11.64
N SER A 32 -4.58 -7.57 -11.82
CA SER A 32 -6.00 -7.53 -12.17
C SER A 32 -6.78 -8.66 -11.48
N VAL A 33 -8.06 -8.76 -11.79
CA VAL A 33 -8.86 -9.94 -11.45
C VAL A 33 -8.32 -11.13 -12.23
N PRO A 34 -8.17 -12.32 -11.62
CA PRO A 34 -7.67 -13.49 -12.32
C PRO A 34 -8.50 -13.82 -13.57
N GLY A 35 -7.81 -14.08 -14.68
CA GLY A 35 -8.46 -14.40 -15.96
C GLY A 35 -9.00 -13.20 -16.74
N ALA A 36 -8.83 -11.98 -16.27
CA ALA A 36 -9.26 -10.78 -16.99
C ALA A 36 -8.44 -10.55 -18.27
N VAL A 37 -9.13 -10.13 -19.33
CA VAL A 37 -8.54 -9.65 -20.58
C VAL A 37 -8.31 -8.14 -20.46
N SER A 38 -7.18 -7.64 -20.95
CA SER A 38 -6.84 -6.22 -20.91
C SER A 38 -7.08 -5.56 -22.25
N ILE A 39 -8.07 -4.67 -22.29
CA ILE A 39 -8.29 -3.75 -23.41
C ILE A 39 -8.56 -2.38 -22.79
N PRO A 40 -7.59 -1.44 -22.83
CA PRO A 40 -7.79 -0.08 -22.31
C PRO A 40 -9.04 0.58 -22.89
N LEU A 41 -9.75 1.39 -22.10
CA LEU A 41 -11.02 2.02 -22.47
C LEU A 41 -10.97 2.67 -23.87
N ALA A 42 -9.90 3.40 -24.18
CA ALA A 42 -9.73 4.07 -25.47
C ALA A 42 -9.57 3.13 -26.67
N GLU A 43 -9.34 1.83 -26.44
CA GLU A 43 -9.14 0.81 -27.46
C GLU A 43 -10.33 -0.15 -27.58
N VAL A 44 -11.36 0.01 -26.73
CA VAL A 44 -12.48 -0.94 -26.66
C VAL A 44 -13.23 -1.00 -27.99
N GLU A 45 -13.55 0.12 -28.60
CA GLU A 45 -14.26 0.19 -29.88
C GLU A 45 -13.50 -0.56 -31.00
N GLU A 46 -12.18 -0.45 -31.04
CA GLU A 46 -11.34 -1.06 -32.08
C GLU A 46 -11.06 -2.56 -31.82
N ARG A 47 -11.07 -2.97 -30.55
CA ARG A 47 -10.59 -4.30 -30.15
C ARG A 47 -11.66 -5.20 -29.51
N MET A 48 -12.92 -4.73 -29.41
CA MET A 48 -13.98 -5.52 -28.81
C MET A 48 -14.25 -6.85 -29.56
N GLU A 49 -13.88 -6.97 -30.83
CA GLU A 49 -13.99 -8.21 -31.59
C GLU A 49 -13.09 -9.33 -31.08
N GLU A 50 -12.08 -9.02 -30.26
CA GLU A 50 -11.26 -10.01 -29.55
C GLU A 50 -12.07 -10.75 -28.45
N LEU A 51 -13.21 -10.18 -28.01
CA LEU A 51 -14.05 -10.74 -26.97
C LEU A 51 -15.08 -11.75 -27.52
N PRO A 52 -15.30 -12.87 -26.83
CA PRO A 52 -16.31 -13.84 -27.27
C PRO A 52 -17.72 -13.30 -27.07
N LYS A 53 -18.54 -13.30 -28.15
CA LYS A 53 -19.94 -12.81 -28.09
C LYS A 53 -20.89 -13.78 -27.38
N GLU A 54 -20.52 -15.02 -27.25
CA GLU A 54 -21.35 -16.07 -26.65
C GLU A 54 -21.32 -16.05 -25.11
N LYS A 55 -20.41 -15.27 -24.52
CA LYS A 55 -20.27 -15.16 -23.07
C LYS A 55 -20.58 -13.75 -22.60
N PRO A 56 -21.22 -13.59 -21.45
CA PRO A 56 -21.39 -12.27 -20.86
C PRO A 56 -20.02 -11.65 -20.51
N VAL A 57 -19.88 -10.36 -20.79
CA VAL A 57 -18.65 -9.59 -20.56
C VAL A 57 -18.82 -8.71 -19.32
N TYR A 58 -18.04 -8.97 -18.29
CA TYR A 58 -18.01 -8.21 -17.05
C TYR A 58 -16.89 -7.17 -17.09
N VAL A 59 -17.25 -5.90 -17.08
CA VAL A 59 -16.31 -4.80 -17.35
C VAL A 59 -15.80 -4.19 -16.05
N LEU A 60 -14.49 -4.14 -15.91
CA LEU A 60 -13.74 -3.67 -14.76
C LEU A 60 -12.95 -2.41 -15.09
N CYS A 61 -13.14 -1.33 -14.34
CA CYS A 61 -12.21 -0.21 -14.30
C CYS A 61 -11.65 -0.03 -12.88
N HIS A 62 -11.11 1.12 -12.53
CA HIS A 62 -10.55 1.35 -11.19
C HIS A 62 -11.63 1.42 -10.11
N THR A 63 -12.70 2.21 -10.34
CA THR A 63 -13.78 2.50 -9.36
C THR A 63 -15.16 2.03 -9.78
N GLY A 64 -15.34 1.53 -11.01
CA GLY A 64 -16.64 1.16 -11.57
C GLY A 64 -17.36 2.30 -12.31
N GLU A 65 -16.71 3.47 -12.46
CA GLU A 65 -17.28 4.64 -13.13
C GLU A 65 -16.99 4.65 -14.64
N TRP A 66 -15.73 4.53 -15.04
CA TRP A 66 -15.31 4.54 -16.45
C TRP A 66 -15.70 3.28 -17.22
N SER A 67 -15.91 2.17 -16.50
CA SER A 67 -16.43 0.94 -17.11
C SER A 67 -17.86 1.06 -17.64
N VAL A 68 -18.60 2.07 -17.20
CA VAL A 68 -19.96 2.37 -17.70
C VAL A 68 -19.92 2.72 -19.19
N ASP A 69 -18.96 3.51 -19.63
CA ASP A 69 -18.79 3.90 -21.03
C ASP A 69 -18.49 2.67 -21.90
N ALA A 70 -17.56 1.82 -21.45
CA ALA A 70 -17.23 0.57 -22.16
C ALA A 70 -18.42 -0.41 -22.21
N VAL A 71 -19.23 -0.49 -21.14
CA VAL A 71 -20.47 -1.31 -21.15
C VAL A 71 -21.43 -0.80 -22.20
N TYR A 72 -21.61 0.51 -22.31
CA TYR A 72 -22.51 1.12 -23.31
C TYR A 72 -22.05 0.81 -24.74
N GLU A 73 -20.75 0.92 -25.02
CA GLU A 73 -20.17 0.57 -26.34
C GLU A 73 -20.38 -0.91 -26.67
N LEU A 74 -20.11 -1.80 -25.73
CA LEU A 74 -20.29 -3.24 -25.90
C LEU A 74 -21.76 -3.63 -26.08
N GLU A 75 -22.70 -3.08 -25.30
CA GLU A 75 -24.14 -3.29 -25.47
C GLU A 75 -24.60 -2.83 -26.85
N THR A 76 -24.10 -1.68 -27.33
CA THR A 76 -24.42 -1.15 -28.67
C THR A 76 -23.90 -2.08 -29.78
N ALA A 77 -22.77 -2.75 -29.59
CA ALA A 77 -22.21 -3.75 -30.50
C ALA A 77 -22.81 -5.15 -30.35
N GLY A 78 -23.83 -5.31 -29.47
CA GLY A 78 -24.60 -6.54 -29.28
C GLY A 78 -23.97 -7.55 -28.30
N TYR A 79 -23.06 -7.14 -27.43
CA TYR A 79 -22.55 -7.95 -26.33
C TYR A 79 -23.50 -7.90 -25.13
N ASP A 80 -23.55 -8.99 -24.35
CA ASP A 80 -24.17 -8.98 -23.02
C ASP A 80 -23.15 -8.44 -22.02
N ALA A 81 -23.16 -7.14 -21.80
CA ALA A 81 -22.16 -6.46 -20.96
C ALA A 81 -22.73 -6.07 -19.59
N VAL A 82 -21.90 -6.18 -18.55
CA VAL A 82 -22.26 -5.95 -17.16
C VAL A 82 -21.17 -5.12 -16.48
N ASN A 83 -21.54 -4.05 -15.79
CA ASN A 83 -20.57 -3.24 -15.02
C ASN A 83 -20.23 -3.91 -13.70
N ILE A 84 -18.95 -3.93 -13.32
CA ILE A 84 -18.50 -4.37 -11.99
C ILE A 84 -18.46 -3.15 -11.06
N GLU A 85 -19.39 -3.12 -10.10
CA GLU A 85 -19.53 -2.03 -9.13
C GLU A 85 -18.27 -1.92 -8.24
N GLY A 86 -17.80 -0.68 -8.06
CA GLY A 86 -16.58 -0.38 -7.28
C GLY A 86 -15.27 -0.86 -7.91
N GLY A 87 -15.34 -1.53 -9.08
CA GLY A 87 -14.21 -1.88 -9.92
C GLY A 87 -13.09 -2.67 -9.21
N TYR A 88 -11.86 -2.50 -9.67
CA TYR A 88 -10.67 -3.15 -9.11
C TYR A 88 -10.42 -2.80 -7.65
N ARG A 89 -10.83 -1.61 -7.22
CA ARG A 89 -10.74 -1.19 -5.81
C ARG A 89 -11.55 -2.11 -4.88
N SER A 90 -12.73 -2.55 -5.30
CA SER A 90 -13.55 -3.51 -4.53
C SER A 90 -12.89 -4.88 -4.47
N PHE A 91 -12.29 -5.35 -5.57
CA PHE A 91 -11.51 -6.60 -5.58
C PHE A 91 -10.33 -6.54 -4.59
N LEU A 92 -9.56 -5.46 -4.61
CA LEU A 92 -8.45 -5.28 -3.66
C LEU A 92 -8.95 -5.26 -2.21
N ARG A 93 -10.05 -4.55 -1.93
CA ARG A 93 -10.63 -4.50 -0.57
C ARG A 93 -11.05 -5.89 -0.09
N LYS A 94 -11.67 -6.69 -0.95
CA LYS A 94 -12.04 -8.07 -0.64
C LYS A 94 -10.81 -8.92 -0.36
N LYS A 95 -9.79 -8.87 -1.20
CA LYS A 95 -8.52 -9.59 -0.99
C LYS A 95 -7.83 -9.20 0.31
N LEU A 96 -7.85 -7.91 0.65
CA LEU A 96 -7.32 -7.43 1.93
C LEU A 96 -8.11 -7.98 3.11
N SER A 97 -9.44 -8.03 3.04
CA SER A 97 -10.26 -8.58 4.11
C SER A 97 -10.02 -10.09 4.31
N GLU A 98 -9.87 -10.85 3.24
CA GLU A 98 -9.49 -12.27 3.29
C GLU A 98 -8.12 -12.46 3.94
N PHE A 99 -7.13 -11.64 3.57
CA PHE A 99 -5.80 -11.67 4.17
C PHE A 99 -5.84 -11.36 5.67
N VAL A 100 -6.67 -10.39 6.08
CA VAL A 100 -6.83 -10.00 7.50
C VAL A 100 -7.46 -11.11 8.34
N GLN A 101 -8.27 -11.98 7.74
CA GLN A 101 -8.94 -13.10 8.42
C GLN A 101 -8.05 -14.37 8.54
N ASP A 102 -6.94 -14.45 7.78
CA ASP A 102 -6.05 -15.63 7.80
C ASP A 102 -5.07 -15.57 8.98
N GLU A 103 -5.43 -16.25 10.08
CA GLU A 103 -4.63 -16.29 11.32
C GLU A 103 -3.42 -17.24 11.28
N ASN A 104 -3.28 -18.10 10.28
CA ASN A 104 -2.42 -19.29 10.35
C ASN A 104 -0.97 -19.14 9.87
N THR A 105 -0.47 -17.94 9.57
CA THR A 105 0.77 -17.81 8.77
C THR A 105 1.97 -17.12 9.43
N THR A 106 2.02 -16.98 10.76
CA THR A 106 2.97 -16.05 11.39
C THR A 106 4.40 -16.54 11.56
N GLY A 107 4.66 -17.76 11.96
CA GLY A 107 6.02 -18.17 12.36
C GLY A 107 6.98 -18.53 11.21
N GLU A 108 6.50 -19.24 10.20
CA GLU A 108 7.33 -19.66 9.04
C GLU A 108 7.60 -18.49 8.10
N LYS A 109 6.58 -17.70 7.79
CA LYS A 109 6.74 -16.49 6.97
C LYS A 109 7.70 -15.47 7.57
N GLN A 110 7.66 -15.29 8.90
CA GLN A 110 8.63 -14.41 9.57
C GLN A 110 10.08 -14.84 9.30
N LYS A 111 10.39 -16.13 9.49
CA LYS A 111 11.73 -16.69 9.25
C LYS A 111 12.13 -16.59 7.77
N GLU A 112 11.18 -16.78 6.86
CA GLU A 112 11.41 -16.62 5.43
C GLU A 112 11.76 -15.17 5.06
N ILE A 113 11.01 -14.18 5.58
CA ILE A 113 11.28 -12.75 5.39
C ILE A 113 12.68 -12.41 5.91
N GLU A 114 13.04 -12.81 7.13
CA GLU A 114 14.36 -12.59 7.73
C GLU A 114 15.48 -13.18 6.87
N ARG A 115 15.31 -14.42 6.43
CA ARG A 115 16.26 -15.09 5.55
C ARG A 115 16.39 -14.39 4.20
N SER A 116 15.29 -13.91 3.63
CA SER A 116 15.30 -13.22 2.35
C SER A 116 16.09 -11.91 2.41
N ILE A 117 15.92 -11.12 3.46
CA ILE A 117 16.66 -9.86 3.67
C ILE A 117 18.15 -10.13 3.76
N ILE A 118 18.55 -11.10 4.61
CA ILE A 118 19.98 -11.37 4.90
C ILE A 118 20.68 -12.12 3.77
N LYS A 119 19.96 -12.97 3.01
CA LYS A 119 20.53 -13.78 1.92
C LYS A 119 20.22 -13.23 0.54
N LYS A 120 18.94 -13.28 0.12
CA LYS A 120 18.50 -12.95 -1.24
C LYS A 120 18.73 -11.47 -1.56
N PHE A 121 18.34 -10.57 -0.67
CA PHE A 121 18.44 -9.12 -0.85
C PHE A 121 19.67 -8.49 -0.16
N ARG A 122 20.66 -9.32 0.20
CA ARG A 122 21.84 -8.87 0.92
C ARG A 122 22.59 -7.72 0.23
N LYS A 123 22.84 -7.83 -1.07
CA LYS A 123 23.59 -6.80 -1.83
C LYS A 123 22.71 -5.56 -2.09
N GLY A 124 21.46 -5.76 -2.47
CA GLY A 124 20.57 -4.70 -2.88
C GLY A 124 20.02 -3.85 -1.72
N ILE A 125 19.75 -4.48 -0.58
CA ILE A 125 19.09 -3.84 0.56
C ILE A 125 19.98 -3.84 1.81
N TRP A 126 20.27 -5.01 2.37
CA TRP A 126 20.95 -5.11 3.68
C TRP A 126 22.30 -4.40 3.74
N ARG A 127 23.17 -4.64 2.76
CA ARG A 127 24.51 -3.98 2.73
C ARG A 127 24.40 -2.48 2.54
N LYS A 128 23.45 -2.00 1.73
CA LYS A 128 23.25 -0.55 1.53
C LYS A 128 22.77 0.10 2.80
N PHE A 129 21.77 -0.50 3.47
CA PHE A 129 21.25 -0.03 4.74
C PHE A 129 22.35 0.03 5.81
N THR A 130 23.05 -1.07 6.05
CA THR A 130 24.13 -1.11 7.07
C THR A 130 25.34 -0.26 6.70
N LYS A 131 25.59 -0.02 5.41
CA LYS A 131 26.61 0.93 4.95
C LYS A 131 26.21 2.35 5.32
N GLY A 132 24.97 2.76 5.00
CA GLY A 132 24.47 4.10 5.34
C GLY A 132 24.48 4.36 6.85
N ILE A 133 24.04 3.41 7.66
CA ILE A 133 24.08 3.53 9.12
C ILE A 133 25.50 3.84 9.62
N ARG A 134 26.52 3.17 9.10
CA ARG A 134 27.91 3.34 9.51
C ARG A 134 28.57 4.57 8.90
N GLU A 135 28.32 4.85 7.63
CA GLU A 135 28.95 5.95 6.90
C GLU A 135 28.53 7.32 7.44
N TYR A 136 27.27 7.42 7.90
CA TYR A 136 26.71 8.65 8.43
C TYR A 136 26.57 8.65 9.97
N ASP A 137 27.13 7.64 10.64
CA ASP A 137 27.09 7.49 12.10
C ASP A 137 25.67 7.66 12.69
N LEU A 138 24.68 7.05 12.02
CA LEU A 138 23.26 7.25 12.33
C LEU A 138 22.83 6.62 13.65
N ILE A 139 23.56 5.59 14.12
CA ILE A 139 23.25 4.87 15.36
C ILE A 139 24.52 4.77 16.22
N GLN A 140 24.40 5.14 17.48
CA GLN A 140 25.47 5.09 18.47
C GLN A 140 25.10 4.16 19.63
N ASP A 141 26.08 3.84 20.47
CA ASP A 141 25.88 3.06 21.68
C ASP A 141 24.90 3.75 22.64
N GLY A 142 23.92 3.00 23.13
CA GLY A 142 22.89 3.51 24.04
C GLY A 142 21.76 4.30 23.37
N ASP A 143 21.75 4.45 22.04
CA ASP A 143 20.64 5.12 21.36
C ASP A 143 19.32 4.39 21.58
N LYS A 144 18.25 5.16 21.69
CA LYS A 144 16.86 4.69 21.65
C LYS A 144 16.14 5.32 20.48
N ILE A 145 15.77 4.50 19.49
CA ILE A 145 15.30 4.94 18.18
C ILE A 145 13.82 4.65 18.01
N ALA A 146 13.03 5.68 17.69
CA ALA A 146 11.64 5.50 17.27
C ALA A 146 11.58 5.22 15.76
N VAL A 147 11.23 4.02 15.36
CA VAL A 147 10.98 3.63 13.97
C VAL A 147 9.50 3.81 13.66
N CYS A 148 9.18 4.78 12.81
CA CYS A 148 7.80 5.14 12.49
C CYS A 148 7.27 4.34 11.31
N ILE A 149 6.14 3.68 11.52
CA ILE A 149 5.48 2.79 10.56
C ILE A 149 4.19 3.45 10.07
N SER A 150 4.09 3.66 8.77
CA SER A 150 2.88 4.16 8.10
C SER A 150 1.95 3.06 7.58
N GLY A 151 2.37 1.80 7.69
CA GLY A 151 1.69 0.66 7.07
C GLY A 151 2.11 0.37 5.63
N GLY A 152 2.81 1.30 4.98
CA GLY A 152 3.34 1.09 3.63
C GLY A 152 4.57 0.16 3.60
N LYS A 153 4.84 -0.43 2.43
CA LYS A 153 5.93 -1.40 2.21
C LYS A 153 7.30 -0.91 2.70
N ASP A 154 7.60 0.38 2.49
CA ASP A 154 8.93 0.95 2.80
C ASP A 154 9.13 1.10 4.31
N SER A 155 8.11 1.58 5.03
CA SER A 155 8.15 1.70 6.49
C SER A 155 8.18 0.34 7.19
N MET A 156 7.48 -0.67 6.67
CA MET A 156 7.52 -2.04 7.18
C MET A 156 8.88 -2.69 6.92
N LEU A 157 9.45 -2.50 5.73
CA LEU A 157 10.81 -2.96 5.41
C LEU A 157 11.84 -2.31 6.32
N MET A 158 11.76 -0.99 6.52
CA MET A 158 12.66 -0.26 7.43
C MET A 158 12.56 -0.81 8.85
N ALA A 159 11.36 -1.03 9.38
CA ALA A 159 11.16 -1.61 10.70
C ALA A 159 11.83 -2.98 10.82
N LYS A 160 11.69 -3.83 9.80
CA LYS A 160 12.33 -5.15 9.77
C LYS A 160 13.85 -5.07 9.70
N LEU A 161 14.39 -4.11 8.92
CA LEU A 161 15.82 -3.86 8.84
C LEU A 161 16.41 -3.42 10.20
N PHE A 162 15.72 -2.55 10.94
CA PHE A 162 16.13 -2.17 12.31
C PHE A 162 16.05 -3.35 13.28
N GLN A 163 15.03 -4.20 13.17
CA GLN A 163 14.91 -5.41 13.99
C GLN A 163 16.09 -6.37 13.73
N GLU A 164 16.44 -6.59 12.46
CA GLU A 164 17.59 -7.43 12.11
C GLU A 164 18.91 -6.77 12.52
N LEU A 165 19.05 -5.46 12.36
CA LEU A 165 20.24 -4.73 12.77
C LEU A 165 20.46 -4.87 14.28
N LYS A 166 19.42 -4.78 15.10
CA LYS A 166 19.50 -4.97 16.56
C LYS A 166 20.07 -6.33 16.94
N LYS A 167 19.76 -7.39 16.16
CA LYS A 167 20.31 -8.75 16.39
C LYS A 167 21.80 -8.87 16.05
N HIS A 168 22.30 -8.05 15.13
CA HIS A 168 23.64 -8.21 14.53
C HIS A 168 24.60 -7.05 14.78
N ASN A 169 24.17 -6.02 15.53
CA ASN A 169 25.00 -4.85 15.80
C ASN A 169 26.08 -5.13 16.85
N LYS A 170 27.18 -4.36 16.80
CA LYS A 170 28.31 -4.53 17.70
C LYS A 170 28.11 -3.90 19.09
N PHE A 171 27.21 -2.95 19.19
CA PHE A 171 26.88 -2.23 20.42
C PHE A 171 25.37 -2.24 20.64
N PRO A 172 24.88 -2.15 21.88
CA PRO A 172 23.45 -2.16 22.17
C PRO A 172 22.79 -0.84 21.78
N PHE A 173 21.59 -0.93 21.27
CA PHE A 173 20.65 0.19 21.11
C PHE A 173 19.21 -0.33 21.23
N GLU A 174 18.30 0.58 21.55
CA GLU A 174 16.88 0.25 21.69
C GLU A 174 16.08 0.74 20.48
N VAL A 175 15.00 0.02 20.20
CA VAL A 175 14.07 0.38 19.11
C VAL A 175 12.64 0.30 19.62
N GLU A 176 11.91 1.38 19.39
CA GLU A 176 10.46 1.47 19.56
C GLU A 176 9.80 1.54 18.17
N TYR A 177 8.81 0.70 17.91
CA TYR A 177 8.09 0.65 16.64
C TYR A 177 6.77 1.36 16.79
N LEU A 178 6.63 2.55 16.19
CA LEU A 178 5.49 3.43 16.37
C LEU A 178 4.60 3.45 15.14
N VAL A 179 3.32 3.22 15.36
CA VAL A 179 2.27 3.44 14.36
C VAL A 179 1.39 4.57 14.87
N MET A 180 1.30 5.63 14.11
CA MET A 180 0.32 6.68 14.39
C MET A 180 -0.92 6.41 13.56
N ASP A 181 -2.06 6.24 14.24
CA ASP A 181 -3.37 6.13 13.62
C ASP A 181 -4.02 7.52 13.57
N PRO A 182 -4.12 8.14 12.38
CA PRO A 182 -4.72 9.47 12.23
C PRO A 182 -6.24 9.42 12.01
N GLY A 183 -6.89 8.28 12.26
CA GLY A 183 -8.28 7.97 11.94
C GLY A 183 -8.41 6.95 10.81
N TYR A 184 -7.59 5.92 10.79
CA TYR A 184 -7.68 4.87 9.77
C TYR A 184 -9.02 4.12 9.85
N SER A 185 -9.49 3.63 8.69
CA SER A 185 -10.58 2.66 8.69
C SER A 185 -10.16 1.39 9.44
N GLU A 186 -11.13 0.71 10.05
CA GLU A 186 -10.91 -0.54 10.79
C GLU A 186 -10.13 -1.58 9.95
N LEU A 187 -10.43 -1.68 8.65
CA LEU A 187 -9.72 -2.59 7.74
C LEU A 187 -8.24 -2.22 7.59
N ASN A 188 -7.92 -0.94 7.42
CA ASN A 188 -6.54 -0.48 7.30
C ASN A 188 -5.76 -0.72 8.60
N ARG A 189 -6.37 -0.46 9.74
CA ARG A 189 -5.76 -0.71 11.06
C ARG A 189 -5.45 -2.19 11.24
N LYS A 190 -6.44 -3.07 11.01
CA LYS A 190 -6.26 -4.53 11.07
C LYS A 190 -5.16 -5.02 10.12
N LEU A 191 -5.07 -4.47 8.92
CA LEU A 191 -4.02 -4.81 7.96
C LEU A 191 -2.62 -4.46 8.49
N ILE A 192 -2.45 -3.29 9.10
CA ILE A 192 -1.17 -2.87 9.70
C ILE A 192 -0.78 -3.82 10.84
N GLU A 193 -1.73 -4.12 11.74
CA GLU A 193 -1.54 -5.03 12.87
C GLU A 193 -1.15 -6.44 12.40
N GLN A 194 -1.84 -6.96 11.39
CA GLN A 194 -1.58 -8.30 10.86
C GLN A 194 -0.23 -8.38 10.13
N ASN A 195 0.12 -7.37 9.33
CA ASN A 195 1.43 -7.30 8.71
C ASN A 195 2.55 -7.24 9.76
N ALA A 196 2.37 -6.45 10.82
CA ALA A 196 3.32 -6.38 11.91
C ALA A 196 3.45 -7.73 12.65
N LYS A 197 2.32 -8.40 12.93
CA LYS A 197 2.28 -9.75 13.53
C LYS A 197 3.00 -10.77 12.65
N MET A 198 2.71 -10.81 11.35
CA MET A 198 3.35 -11.70 10.38
C MET A 198 4.86 -11.49 10.31
N MET A 199 5.34 -10.25 10.39
CA MET A 199 6.75 -9.90 10.38
C MET A 199 7.42 -10.00 11.76
N GLY A 200 6.65 -10.25 12.82
CA GLY A 200 7.13 -10.30 14.21
C GLY A 200 7.64 -8.93 14.71
N ILE A 201 7.03 -7.84 14.27
CA ILE A 201 7.38 -6.48 14.69
C ILE A 201 6.46 -6.07 15.84
N PRO A 202 6.99 -5.76 17.05
CA PRO A 202 6.20 -5.36 18.19
C PRO A 202 5.80 -3.88 18.10
N ILE A 203 4.75 -3.59 17.35
CA ILE A 203 4.27 -2.23 17.13
C ILE A 203 3.54 -1.67 18.36
N LYS A 204 3.68 -0.36 18.57
CA LYS A 204 2.88 0.45 19.50
C LYS A 204 2.03 1.41 18.69
N ILE A 205 0.71 1.24 18.74
CA ILE A 205 -0.24 2.12 18.05
C ILE A 205 -0.69 3.21 19.00
N PHE A 206 -0.73 4.45 18.53
CA PHE A 206 -1.36 5.56 19.21
C PHE A 206 -2.26 6.32 18.26
N GLU A 207 -3.38 6.77 18.76
CA GLU A 207 -4.43 7.44 18.01
C GLU A 207 -4.24 8.95 18.01
N SER A 208 -4.74 9.61 16.98
CA SER A 208 -4.81 11.06 16.87
C SER A 208 -5.98 11.46 15.97
N ASP A 209 -6.61 12.58 16.30
CA ASP A 209 -7.78 13.10 15.58
C ASP A 209 -7.38 13.98 14.38
N ILE A 210 -6.26 13.66 13.72
CA ILE A 210 -5.72 14.51 12.65
C ILE A 210 -6.64 14.54 11.44
N PHE A 211 -7.24 13.42 11.04
CA PHE A 211 -8.14 13.40 9.90
C PHE A 211 -9.37 14.26 10.15
N ASP A 212 -9.94 14.22 11.35
CA ASP A 212 -11.08 15.06 11.72
C ASP A 212 -10.68 16.54 11.76
N ALA A 213 -9.49 16.85 12.30
CA ALA A 213 -8.99 18.22 12.40
C ALA A 213 -8.66 18.87 11.05
N VAL A 214 -8.37 18.09 9.99
CA VAL A 214 -8.04 18.61 8.66
C VAL A 214 -9.17 18.47 7.64
N PHE A 215 -10.27 17.79 7.99
CA PHE A 215 -11.37 17.50 7.06
C PHE A 215 -12.03 18.78 6.52
N ASP A 216 -12.18 19.79 7.35
CA ASP A 216 -12.85 21.06 7.01
C ASP A 216 -11.89 22.18 6.55
N VAL A 217 -10.61 21.85 6.33
CA VAL A 217 -9.61 22.87 5.96
C VAL A 217 -9.51 23.03 4.44
N GLU A 218 -10.01 24.15 3.91
CA GLU A 218 -10.02 24.44 2.47
C GLU A 218 -8.59 24.65 1.88
N LYS A 219 -7.65 25.19 2.64
CA LYS A 219 -6.29 25.50 2.16
C LYS A 219 -5.27 24.43 2.57
N SER A 220 -4.74 23.70 1.58
CA SER A 220 -3.62 22.77 1.74
C SER A 220 -3.80 21.72 2.86
N PRO A 221 -4.90 20.95 2.89
CA PRO A 221 -5.15 19.97 3.95
C PRO A 221 -4.04 18.92 4.06
N CYS A 222 -3.44 18.51 2.94
CA CYS A 222 -2.32 17.56 2.93
C CYS A 222 -1.07 18.09 3.62
N TYR A 223 -0.73 19.37 3.45
CA TYR A 223 0.41 19.98 4.13
C TYR A 223 0.20 20.04 5.66
N LEU A 224 -0.99 20.48 6.06
CA LEU A 224 -1.34 20.54 7.48
C LEU A 224 -1.34 19.16 8.12
N CYS A 225 -1.94 18.17 7.47
CA CYS A 225 -1.92 16.77 7.89
C CYS A 225 -0.49 16.25 8.07
N ALA A 226 0.39 16.46 7.08
CA ALA A 226 1.77 16.01 7.14
C ALA A 226 2.56 16.70 8.28
N ARG A 227 2.31 17.98 8.53
CA ARG A 227 2.92 18.74 9.63
C ARG A 227 2.45 18.25 11.00
N MET A 228 1.15 18.06 11.18
CA MET A 228 0.57 17.54 12.42
C MET A 228 1.08 16.12 12.70
N ARG A 229 1.08 15.25 11.70
CA ARG A 229 1.60 13.86 11.83
C ARG A 229 3.04 13.85 12.33
N ARG A 230 3.92 14.66 11.77
CA ARG A 230 5.31 14.78 12.24
C ARG A 230 5.39 15.26 13.67
N GLY A 231 4.63 16.29 14.04
CA GLY A 231 4.60 16.80 15.40
C GLY A 231 4.18 15.74 16.43
N HIS A 232 3.12 15.00 16.15
CA HIS A 232 2.64 13.91 17.01
C HIS A 232 3.66 12.76 17.14
N LEU A 233 4.30 12.36 16.02
CA LEU A 233 5.35 11.34 16.05
C LEU A 233 6.55 11.77 16.90
N TYR A 234 6.99 13.02 16.76
CA TYR A 234 8.10 13.57 17.56
C TYR A 234 7.76 13.64 19.05
N SER A 235 6.54 14.09 19.37
CA SER A 235 6.06 14.15 20.75
C SER A 235 6.04 12.76 21.39
N LYS A 236 5.48 11.77 20.66
CA LYS A 236 5.38 10.39 21.16
C LYS A 236 6.75 9.71 21.29
N ALA A 237 7.65 9.94 20.35
CA ALA A 237 9.01 9.43 20.43
C ALA A 237 9.74 10.02 21.68
N LYS A 238 9.59 11.32 21.93
CA LYS A 238 10.16 11.98 23.10
C LYS A 238 9.58 11.46 24.42
N GLU A 239 8.25 11.25 24.47
CA GLU A 239 7.55 10.66 25.62
C GLU A 239 8.11 9.26 25.97
N LEU A 240 8.45 8.46 24.94
CA LEU A 240 9.05 7.14 25.10
C LEU A 240 10.55 7.17 25.39
N GLY A 241 11.15 8.36 25.54
CA GLY A 241 12.58 8.52 25.80
C GLY A 241 13.47 8.24 24.58
N CYS A 242 12.94 8.26 23.38
CA CYS A 242 13.73 8.10 22.16
C CYS A 242 14.53 9.38 21.88
N ASN A 243 15.81 9.24 21.56
CA ASN A 243 16.71 10.33 21.16
C ASN A 243 16.87 10.43 19.65
N LYS A 244 16.42 9.43 18.90
CA LYS A 244 16.42 9.41 17.44
C LYS A 244 15.08 8.93 16.88
N ILE A 245 14.76 9.37 15.67
CA ILE A 245 13.57 8.96 14.94
C ILE A 245 13.96 8.51 13.53
N ALA A 246 13.39 7.40 13.08
CA ALA A 246 13.57 6.89 11.73
C ALA A 246 12.24 6.94 10.97
N LEU A 247 12.25 7.61 9.83
CA LEU A 247 11.11 7.78 8.92
C LEU A 247 11.42 7.13 7.58
N GLY A 248 10.47 6.35 7.05
CA GLY A 248 10.60 5.66 5.78
C GLY A 248 10.34 6.58 4.59
N HIS A 249 11.29 7.46 4.27
CA HIS A 249 11.27 8.27 3.07
C HIS A 249 12.19 7.69 1.99
N HIS A 250 11.76 7.81 0.76
CA HIS A 250 12.49 7.41 -0.43
C HIS A 250 13.43 8.52 -0.90
N TYR A 251 14.49 8.16 -1.65
CA TYR A 251 15.34 9.17 -2.29
C TYR A 251 14.56 10.05 -3.26
N ASP A 252 13.63 9.45 -3.98
CA ASP A 252 12.75 10.16 -4.92
C ASP A 252 11.82 11.15 -4.20
N ASP A 253 11.26 10.81 -3.03
CA ASP A 253 10.46 11.73 -2.20
C ASP A 253 11.25 13.01 -1.84
N VAL A 254 12.55 12.86 -1.58
CA VAL A 254 13.43 14.01 -1.27
C VAL A 254 13.64 14.88 -2.50
N ILE A 255 13.93 14.26 -3.66
CA ILE A 255 14.12 14.97 -4.93
C ILE A 255 12.83 15.71 -5.31
N GLU A 256 11.70 15.02 -5.27
CA GLU A 256 10.39 15.63 -5.58
C GLU A 256 10.09 16.81 -4.66
N THR A 257 10.35 16.67 -3.36
CA THR A 257 10.16 17.76 -2.39
C THR A 257 11.06 18.96 -2.69
N ILE A 258 12.32 18.74 -3.05
CA ILE A 258 13.24 19.81 -3.45
C ILE A 258 12.75 20.48 -4.73
N LEU A 259 12.40 19.72 -5.77
CA LEU A 259 11.91 20.25 -7.02
C LEU A 259 10.61 21.05 -6.84
N MET A 260 9.67 20.55 -6.04
CA MET A 260 8.45 21.28 -5.70
C MET A 260 8.77 22.58 -4.96
N GLY A 261 9.71 22.56 -4.02
CA GLY A 261 10.18 23.76 -3.33
C GLY A 261 10.77 24.79 -4.30
N MET A 262 11.57 24.35 -5.26
CA MET A 262 12.17 25.23 -6.28
C MET A 262 11.13 25.79 -7.27
N LEU A 263 10.14 25.00 -7.68
CA LEU A 263 9.16 25.38 -8.72
C LEU A 263 7.98 26.18 -8.17
N TYR A 264 7.52 25.88 -6.96
CA TYR A 264 6.28 26.42 -6.39
C TYR A 264 6.47 27.15 -5.07
N GLY A 265 7.57 26.92 -4.37
CA GLY A 265 7.72 27.39 -3.00
C GLY A 265 8.47 28.68 -2.85
N ALA A 266 9.36 29.02 -3.72
CA ALA A 266 10.27 30.15 -3.55
C ALA A 266 10.47 30.61 -2.05
N GLN A 267 10.23 29.70 -1.12
CA GLN A 267 10.21 29.88 0.34
C GLN A 267 11.18 28.93 0.99
#